data_b7af4b7f15193cd0a89b4451a11aef5f
#
_entry.id   b7af4b7f15193cd0a89b4451a11aef5f
#
_cell.length_a   1.000
_cell.length_b   1.000
_cell.length_c   1.000
_cell.angle_alpha   90.00
_cell.angle_beta   90.00
_cell.angle_gamma   90.00
#
_symmetry.space_group_name_H-M   'P 1'
#
loop_
_entity.id
_entity.type
_entity.pdbx_description
1 polymer ?
#
loop_
_entity_poly.entity_id
_entity_poly.type
_entity_poly.pdbx_seq_one_letter_code
_entity_poly.pdbx_strand_id
1 'polypeptide(L)'
;MPTQISLPLHRLEHIPVLLLGGVSLMRALGLAGIPAIVASHDLGEPAFGSRYCVGRCLLPPPDHAQAAVDALVNIGDRLSAMYGRRVPLMYGNDDYLGLIHAHRDRLERYFLVLLNDAEVADALLVKNRFQGFAESRGLPVPRSLQWEGNGPDTLAATAGPVLVKPSNKADWQESLLRKRLFHDGKALIFASGGEAAAEPGVAMFRDQLTFQEYVPGGDACIWSFHGIADDEGNVLDSFIGRKLRTYPTRTGESSYIELDHDDDLHALGSEIAAKVPLKGVFKMDFKKDSESGRWNLLEINARFNLWHYLGAQNGVNLLRVAYHYLLEGTRPAKQRDYGTRYRWLSLDLDMRAFRELNARGELGVFAWLASIVFSRKVYNVFAWRDPGPWLRFWAFRFVRRWNRGAERLLSMVRQWRSTAS
;
A
#
# COMPACT_ATOMS: atom_id res chain seq x y z
N MET A 1 -10.90 22.33 -6.95
CA MET A 1 -12.31 21.96 -7.20
C MET A 1 -13.10 22.16 -5.92
N PRO A 2 -14.38 22.55 -5.96
CA PRO A 2 -15.17 22.66 -4.74
C PRO A 2 -15.33 21.30 -4.07
N THR A 3 -15.22 21.28 -2.76
CA THR A 3 -15.44 20.09 -1.93
C THR A 3 -16.90 19.67 -2.05
N GLN A 4 -17.17 18.46 -2.52
CA GLN A 4 -18.53 17.90 -2.57
C GLN A 4 -18.66 16.88 -1.44
N ILE A 5 -19.54 17.14 -0.49
CA ILE A 5 -19.79 16.28 0.67
C ILE A 5 -21.22 15.77 0.61
N SER A 6 -21.38 14.47 0.38
CA SER A 6 -22.64 13.75 0.46
C SER A 6 -22.58 12.75 1.61
N LEU A 7 -23.20 13.11 2.73
CA LEU A 7 -23.34 12.27 3.91
C LEU A 7 -24.72 11.64 3.97
N PRO A 8 -24.92 10.56 4.74
CA PRO A 8 -26.25 10.03 5.04
C PRO A 8 -27.18 11.13 5.60
N LEU A 9 -28.41 11.16 5.14
CA LEU A 9 -29.40 12.14 5.60
C LEU A 9 -29.87 11.92 7.04
N HIS A 10 -29.81 10.64 7.47
CA HIS A 10 -30.25 10.21 8.80
C HIS A 10 -29.16 9.39 9.46
N ARG A 11 -29.22 9.33 10.80
CA ARG A 11 -28.36 8.48 11.62
C ARG A 11 -28.58 7.02 11.21
N LEU A 12 -27.49 6.32 10.91
CA LEU A 12 -27.49 4.88 10.66
C LEU A 12 -27.48 4.13 11.99
N GLU A 13 -27.88 2.85 11.96
CA GLU A 13 -27.83 1.97 13.13
C GLU A 13 -26.42 1.83 13.69
N HIS A 14 -25.43 1.62 12.79
CA HIS A 14 -24.03 1.57 13.11
C HIS A 14 -23.31 2.88 12.75
N ILE A 15 -22.35 3.29 13.57
CA ILE A 15 -21.52 4.47 13.32
C ILE A 15 -20.67 4.22 12.06
N PRO A 16 -20.74 5.08 11.04
CA PRO A 16 -19.95 4.86 9.83
C PRO A 16 -18.46 5.16 10.06
N VAL A 17 -17.62 4.45 9.31
CA VAL A 17 -16.21 4.78 9.18
C VAL A 17 -16.05 5.87 8.12
N LEU A 18 -15.28 6.93 8.40
CA LEU A 18 -14.74 7.78 7.34
C LEU A 18 -13.51 7.08 6.76
N LEU A 19 -13.60 6.67 5.48
CA LEU A 19 -12.59 5.88 4.81
C LEU A 19 -11.82 6.71 3.78
N LEU A 20 -10.54 6.95 4.05
CA LEU A 20 -9.55 7.50 3.11
C LEU A 20 -8.84 6.34 2.40
N GLY A 21 -9.60 5.57 1.61
CA GLY A 21 -9.08 4.34 1.01
C GLY A 21 -9.97 3.80 -0.11
N GLY A 22 -9.42 2.83 -0.85
CA GLY A 22 -10.05 2.28 -2.04
C GLY A 22 -10.98 1.10 -1.79
N VAL A 23 -11.38 0.47 -2.89
CA VAL A 23 -12.38 -0.61 -2.98
C VAL A 23 -12.09 -1.78 -2.04
N SER A 24 -10.83 -2.17 -1.87
CA SER A 24 -10.47 -3.31 -1.01
C SER A 24 -10.85 -3.07 0.45
N LEU A 25 -10.59 -1.86 0.97
CA LEU A 25 -10.93 -1.51 2.34
C LEU A 25 -12.45 -1.35 2.51
N MET A 26 -13.10 -0.68 1.54
CA MET A 26 -14.56 -0.56 1.49
C MET A 26 -15.25 -1.92 1.57
N ARG A 27 -14.79 -2.89 0.80
CA ARG A 27 -15.37 -4.25 0.79
C ARG A 27 -15.10 -5.02 2.07
N ALA A 28 -13.93 -4.84 2.69
CA ALA A 28 -13.62 -5.46 3.98
C ALA A 28 -14.58 -4.96 5.09
N LEU A 29 -14.87 -3.65 5.12
CA LEU A 29 -15.89 -3.07 6.00
C LEU A 29 -17.29 -3.60 5.65
N GLY A 30 -17.65 -3.61 4.38
CA GLY A 30 -18.95 -4.11 3.92
C GLY A 30 -19.22 -5.59 4.25
N LEU A 31 -18.19 -6.44 4.21
CA LEU A 31 -18.29 -7.84 4.67
C LEU A 31 -18.57 -7.96 6.18
N ALA A 32 -18.14 -6.98 6.95
CA ALA A 32 -18.42 -6.92 8.39
C ALA A 32 -19.73 -6.20 8.73
N GLY A 33 -20.51 -5.76 7.73
CA GLY A 33 -21.73 -4.97 7.96
C GLY A 33 -21.48 -3.55 8.44
N ILE A 34 -20.24 -3.06 8.39
CA ILE A 34 -19.84 -1.74 8.86
C ILE A 34 -20.06 -0.72 7.74
N PRO A 35 -20.94 0.29 7.93
CA PRO A 35 -21.17 1.34 6.96
C PRO A 35 -19.92 2.22 6.81
N ALA A 36 -19.63 2.66 5.59
CA ALA A 36 -18.48 3.53 5.37
C ALA A 36 -18.79 4.67 4.42
N ILE A 37 -18.28 5.84 4.74
CA ILE A 37 -18.28 7.05 3.93
C ILE A 37 -16.92 7.15 3.27
N VAL A 38 -16.87 7.09 1.95
CA VAL A 38 -15.60 7.22 1.21
C VAL A 38 -15.26 8.68 1.02
N ALA A 39 -14.03 9.03 1.36
CA ALA A 39 -13.47 10.34 1.06
C ALA A 39 -12.19 10.17 0.22
N SER A 40 -12.11 10.86 -0.91
CA SER A 40 -11.01 10.78 -1.87
C SER A 40 -10.85 12.08 -2.63
N HIS A 41 -9.63 12.41 -3.05
CA HIS A 41 -9.35 13.50 -3.98
C HIS A 41 -9.53 13.08 -5.44
N ASP A 42 -9.58 11.77 -5.74
CA ASP A 42 -9.82 11.27 -7.10
C ASP A 42 -11.33 11.17 -7.38
N LEU A 43 -11.80 12.02 -8.29
CA LEU A 43 -13.18 11.96 -8.77
C LEU A 43 -13.53 10.58 -9.37
N GLY A 44 -12.53 9.89 -9.91
CA GLY A 44 -12.65 8.55 -10.49
C GLY A 44 -12.62 7.41 -9.48
N GLU A 45 -12.50 7.69 -8.17
CA GLU A 45 -12.39 6.67 -7.12
C GLU A 45 -13.46 5.57 -7.27
N PRO A 46 -13.06 4.32 -7.55
CA PRO A 46 -14.02 3.25 -7.79
C PRO A 46 -14.88 2.93 -6.56
N ALA A 47 -14.35 3.12 -5.34
CA ALA A 47 -15.07 2.86 -4.10
C ALA A 47 -16.34 3.70 -3.97
N PHE A 48 -16.43 4.86 -4.62
CA PHE A 48 -17.67 5.64 -4.72
C PHE A 48 -18.83 4.88 -5.39
N GLY A 49 -18.54 3.86 -6.19
CA GLY A 49 -19.55 3.02 -6.83
C GLY A 49 -19.96 1.79 -6.01
N SER A 50 -19.33 1.54 -4.87
CA SER A 50 -19.61 0.37 -4.06
C SER A 50 -21.02 0.43 -3.44
N ARG A 51 -21.69 -0.74 -3.39
CA ARG A 51 -22.97 -0.89 -2.67
C ARG A 51 -22.85 -0.67 -1.16
N TYR A 52 -21.65 -0.78 -0.61
CA TYR A 52 -21.35 -0.57 0.80
C TYR A 52 -21.03 0.89 1.13
N CYS A 53 -20.89 1.76 0.11
CA CYS A 53 -20.62 3.18 0.28
C CYS A 53 -21.90 3.95 0.62
N VAL A 54 -22.02 4.39 1.88
CA VAL A 54 -23.22 5.11 2.36
C VAL A 54 -23.09 6.63 2.25
N GLY A 55 -21.91 7.15 1.90
CA GLY A 55 -21.65 8.57 1.68
C GLY A 55 -20.38 8.77 0.87
N ARG A 56 -20.29 9.92 0.17
CA ARG A 56 -19.19 10.23 -0.76
C ARG A 56 -18.70 11.65 -0.52
N CYS A 57 -17.40 11.80 -0.33
CA CYS A 57 -16.77 13.09 -0.08
C CYS A 57 -15.60 13.28 -1.05
N LEU A 58 -15.69 14.27 -1.92
CA LEU A 58 -14.58 14.71 -2.75
C LEU A 58 -13.74 15.70 -1.95
N LEU A 59 -12.49 15.34 -1.68
CA LEU A 59 -11.54 16.15 -0.92
C LEU A 59 -10.63 16.94 -1.86
N PRO A 60 -10.05 18.06 -1.39
CA PRO A 60 -8.82 18.58 -1.99
C PRO A 60 -7.70 17.55 -1.98
N PRO A 61 -6.75 17.59 -2.94
CA PRO A 61 -5.59 16.71 -2.94
C PRO A 61 -4.75 16.85 -1.65
N PRO A 62 -4.07 15.80 -1.17
CA PRO A 62 -3.28 15.83 0.07
C PRO A 62 -2.11 16.83 0.08
N ASP A 63 -1.58 17.21 -1.09
CA ASP A 63 -0.57 18.27 -1.25
C ASP A 63 -1.12 19.69 -0.96
N HIS A 64 -2.45 19.85 -1.04
CA HIS A 64 -3.16 21.02 -0.55
C HIS A 64 -3.58 20.81 0.92
N ALA A 65 -2.61 20.51 1.80
CA ALA A 65 -2.82 19.97 3.14
C ALA A 65 -3.86 20.74 3.97
N GLN A 66 -3.76 22.07 4.04
CA GLN A 66 -4.70 22.89 4.82
C GLN A 66 -6.15 22.71 4.35
N ALA A 67 -6.38 22.78 3.04
CA ALA A 67 -7.73 22.63 2.46
C ALA A 67 -8.28 21.21 2.66
N ALA A 68 -7.42 20.19 2.55
CA ALA A 68 -7.80 18.80 2.79
C ALA A 68 -8.18 18.57 4.26
N VAL A 69 -7.41 19.12 5.20
CA VAL A 69 -7.71 19.05 6.64
C VAL A 69 -8.98 19.81 7.00
N ASP A 70 -9.20 21.01 6.44
CA ASP A 70 -10.41 21.78 6.69
C ASP A 70 -11.65 21.02 6.19
N ALA A 71 -11.55 20.34 5.05
CA ALA A 71 -12.61 19.49 4.55
C ALA A 71 -12.88 18.28 5.48
N LEU A 72 -11.82 17.62 5.97
CA LEU A 72 -11.95 16.52 6.94
C LEU A 72 -12.58 16.99 8.25
N VAL A 73 -12.15 18.14 8.79
CA VAL A 73 -12.74 18.74 9.99
C VAL A 73 -14.23 19.01 9.79
N ASN A 74 -14.64 19.60 8.66
CA ASN A 74 -16.06 19.84 8.36
C ASN A 74 -16.87 18.53 8.31
N ILE A 75 -16.33 17.47 7.69
CA ILE A 75 -16.97 16.15 7.65
C ILE A 75 -17.07 15.58 9.07
N GLY A 76 -15.99 15.64 9.83
CA GLY A 76 -15.90 15.12 11.19
C GLY A 76 -16.86 15.82 12.15
N ASP A 77 -16.93 17.15 12.08
CA ASP A 77 -17.85 17.95 12.88
C ASP A 77 -19.32 17.54 12.63
N ARG A 78 -19.72 17.45 11.36
CA ARG A 78 -21.07 17.04 10.99
C ARG A 78 -21.41 15.60 11.44
N LEU A 79 -20.46 14.68 11.29
CA LEU A 79 -20.65 13.30 11.73
C LEU A 79 -20.67 13.19 13.25
N SER A 80 -19.75 13.86 13.94
CA SER A 80 -19.73 13.86 15.40
C SER A 80 -20.99 14.48 16.01
N ALA A 81 -21.52 15.54 15.41
CA ALA A 81 -22.81 16.12 15.81
C ALA A 81 -23.96 15.14 15.58
N MET A 82 -23.98 14.43 14.44
CA MET A 82 -25.05 13.45 14.12
C MET A 82 -25.03 12.26 15.09
N TYR A 83 -23.87 11.75 15.49
CA TYR A 83 -23.75 10.55 16.32
C TYR A 83 -23.53 10.85 17.81
N GLY A 84 -23.30 12.10 18.20
CA GLY A 84 -23.02 12.51 19.58
C GLY A 84 -21.66 12.03 20.10
N ARG A 85 -20.76 11.63 19.19
CA ARG A 85 -19.41 11.14 19.51
C ARG A 85 -18.49 11.16 18.29
N ARG A 86 -17.19 11.04 18.53
CA ARG A 86 -16.19 10.86 17.47
C ARG A 86 -16.45 9.61 16.64
N VAL A 87 -16.13 9.66 15.34
CA VAL A 87 -16.32 8.55 14.40
C VAL A 87 -14.96 7.96 13.98
N PRO A 88 -14.89 6.65 13.65
CA PRO A 88 -13.65 6.03 13.21
C PRO A 88 -13.17 6.62 11.88
N LEU A 89 -11.86 6.92 11.79
CA LEU A 89 -11.15 7.31 10.59
C LEU A 89 -10.15 6.21 10.20
N MET A 90 -10.27 5.70 8.96
CA MET A 90 -9.36 4.69 8.42
C MET A 90 -8.74 5.18 7.12
N TYR A 91 -7.47 4.84 6.88
CA TYR A 91 -6.67 5.34 5.77
C TYR A 91 -5.85 4.23 5.08
N GLY A 92 -5.71 4.32 3.76
CA GLY A 92 -5.12 3.26 2.94
C GLY A 92 -3.88 3.65 2.15
N ASN A 93 -3.31 4.86 2.35
CA ASN A 93 -2.09 5.29 1.70
C ASN A 93 -1.24 6.20 2.59
N ASP A 94 0.03 6.37 2.22
CA ASP A 94 1.02 7.12 3.00
C ASP A 94 0.75 8.63 2.98
N ASP A 95 0.17 9.16 1.90
CA ASP A 95 -0.11 10.60 1.76
C ASP A 95 -1.18 11.04 2.77
N TYR A 96 -2.26 10.25 2.92
CA TYR A 96 -3.25 10.48 3.97
C TYR A 96 -2.72 10.20 5.37
N LEU A 97 -1.88 9.17 5.55
CA LEU A 97 -1.24 8.91 6.84
C LEU A 97 -0.39 10.11 7.28
N GLY A 98 0.46 10.63 6.39
CA GLY A 98 1.27 11.83 6.67
C GLY A 98 0.43 13.06 6.98
N LEU A 99 -0.66 13.29 6.23
CA LEU A 99 -1.61 14.36 6.47
C LEU A 99 -2.26 14.26 7.87
N ILE A 100 -2.69 13.06 8.25
CA ILE A 100 -3.34 12.82 9.56
C ILE A 100 -2.33 13.02 10.69
N HIS A 101 -1.10 12.53 10.55
CA HIS A 101 -0.05 12.75 11.55
C HIS A 101 0.28 14.24 11.74
N ALA A 102 0.47 14.95 10.63
CA ALA A 102 0.81 16.38 10.67
C ALA A 102 -0.28 17.26 11.30
N HIS A 103 -1.53 16.81 11.29
CA HIS A 103 -2.69 17.56 11.79
C HIS A 103 -3.48 16.79 12.85
N ARG A 104 -2.81 15.91 13.57
CA ARG A 104 -3.38 15.00 14.55
C ARG A 104 -4.31 15.70 15.55
N ASP A 105 -3.85 16.75 16.19
CA ASP A 105 -4.60 17.49 17.24
C ASP A 105 -5.92 18.05 16.74
N ARG A 106 -5.99 18.44 15.48
CA ARG A 106 -7.23 18.95 14.87
C ARG A 106 -8.21 17.83 14.55
N LEU A 107 -7.70 16.72 14.02
CA LEU A 107 -8.52 15.60 13.53
C LEU A 107 -9.03 14.72 14.67
N GLU A 108 -8.25 14.49 15.73
CA GLU A 108 -8.65 13.70 16.89
C GLU A 108 -9.80 14.34 17.70
N ARG A 109 -10.13 15.60 17.48
CA ARG A 109 -11.34 16.21 18.05
C ARG A 109 -12.63 15.57 17.54
N TYR A 110 -12.61 15.06 16.32
CA TYR A 110 -13.78 14.55 15.61
C TYR A 110 -13.67 13.07 15.26
N PHE A 111 -12.45 12.55 15.19
CA PHE A 111 -12.19 11.19 14.75
C PHE A 111 -11.52 10.34 15.83
N LEU A 112 -11.84 9.04 15.80
CA LEU A 112 -11.11 8.00 16.48
C LEU A 112 -10.14 7.39 15.47
N VAL A 113 -8.85 7.44 15.77
CA VAL A 113 -7.79 6.90 14.92
C VAL A 113 -6.68 6.33 15.78
N LEU A 114 -6.12 5.19 15.38
CA LEU A 114 -4.93 4.60 15.99
C LEU A 114 -3.71 5.02 15.16
N LEU A 115 -2.83 5.78 15.77
CA LEU A 115 -1.62 6.29 15.13
C LEU A 115 -0.40 5.94 15.98
N ASN A 116 0.70 5.65 15.32
CA ASN A 116 2.00 5.53 15.97
C ASN A 116 2.42 6.85 16.62
N ASP A 117 3.34 6.78 17.56
CA ASP A 117 3.99 7.96 18.10
C ASP A 117 4.82 8.66 17.00
N ALA A 118 5.08 9.96 17.15
CA ALA A 118 5.68 10.78 16.09
C ALA A 118 7.04 10.24 15.61
N GLU A 119 7.90 9.76 16.53
CA GLU A 119 9.20 9.18 16.18
C GLU A 119 9.07 7.95 15.29
N VAL A 120 8.17 7.03 15.65
CA VAL A 120 7.90 5.81 14.88
C VAL A 120 7.28 6.17 13.54
N ALA A 121 6.29 7.08 13.52
CA ALA A 121 5.63 7.50 12.30
C ALA A 121 6.63 8.12 11.30
N ASP A 122 7.51 9.00 11.76
CA ASP A 122 8.57 9.62 10.97
C ASP A 122 9.52 8.59 10.38
N ALA A 123 9.96 7.62 11.20
CA ALA A 123 10.86 6.56 10.75
C ALA A 123 10.22 5.65 9.69
N LEU A 124 8.90 5.38 9.79
CA LEU A 124 8.19 4.50 8.87
C LEU A 124 7.75 5.20 7.58
N LEU A 125 7.43 6.51 7.63
CA LEU A 125 7.01 7.29 6.46
C LEU A 125 8.18 7.69 5.56
N VAL A 126 9.36 7.95 6.14
CA VAL A 126 10.52 8.45 5.44
C VAL A 126 11.53 7.34 5.21
N LYS A 127 11.55 6.77 4.00
CA LYS A 127 12.32 5.56 3.66
C LYS A 127 13.79 5.58 4.04
N ASN A 128 14.48 6.72 3.90
CA ASN A 128 15.89 6.84 4.28
C ASN A 128 16.11 6.80 5.80
N ARG A 129 15.09 7.06 6.62
CA ARG A 129 15.15 6.94 8.09
C ARG A 129 14.89 5.52 8.58
N PHE A 130 14.11 4.75 7.84
CA PHE A 130 13.73 3.39 8.24
C PHE A 130 14.94 2.49 8.49
N GLN A 131 15.94 2.53 7.63
CA GLN A 131 17.12 1.66 7.76
C GLN A 131 17.84 1.90 9.09
N GLY A 132 18.24 3.15 9.38
CA GLY A 132 18.94 3.48 10.64
C GLY A 132 18.06 3.23 11.87
N PHE A 133 16.77 3.50 11.77
CA PHE A 133 15.80 3.18 12.83
C PHE A 133 15.72 1.67 13.10
N ALA A 134 15.65 0.85 12.05
CA ALA A 134 15.60 -0.60 12.17
C ALA A 134 16.91 -1.18 12.73
N GLU A 135 18.07 -0.71 12.24
CA GLU A 135 19.38 -1.12 12.72
C GLU A 135 19.60 -0.75 14.20
N SER A 136 19.18 0.45 14.62
CA SER A 136 19.30 0.88 16.04
C SER A 136 18.48 0.03 17.00
N ARG A 137 17.44 -0.65 16.51
CA ARG A 137 16.59 -1.57 17.28
C ARG A 137 16.96 -3.04 17.10
N GLY A 138 18.04 -3.33 16.36
CA GLY A 138 18.48 -4.70 16.08
C GLY A 138 17.47 -5.52 15.30
N LEU A 139 16.71 -4.88 14.37
CA LEU A 139 15.77 -5.58 13.50
C LEU A 139 16.53 -6.27 12.36
N PRO A 140 16.06 -7.41 11.86
CA PRO A 140 16.74 -8.19 10.84
C PRO A 140 16.56 -7.58 9.44
N VAL A 141 17.16 -6.42 9.20
CA VAL A 141 17.15 -5.74 7.90
C VAL A 141 18.36 -6.13 7.05
N PRO A 142 18.26 -6.11 5.69
CA PRO A 142 19.42 -6.28 4.82
C PRO A 142 20.47 -5.19 5.12
N ARG A 143 21.75 -5.55 5.05
CA ARG A 143 22.86 -4.63 5.34
C ARG A 143 22.83 -3.43 4.37
N SER A 144 22.88 -2.22 4.92
CA SER A 144 23.07 -0.99 4.15
C SER A 144 24.52 -0.89 3.66
N LEU A 145 24.69 -0.43 2.44
CA LEU A 145 25.99 -0.23 1.81
C LEU A 145 26.23 1.26 1.62
N GLN A 146 27.47 1.69 1.87
CA GLN A 146 27.90 3.07 1.71
C GLN A 146 28.75 3.18 0.44
N TRP A 147 28.52 4.22 -0.34
CA TRP A 147 29.32 4.54 -1.51
C TRP A 147 29.92 5.93 -1.36
N GLU A 148 31.25 5.99 -1.21
CA GLU A 148 32.03 7.21 -1.09
C GLU A 148 31.41 8.28 -0.18
N GLY A 149 31.62 8.19 1.11
CA GLY A 149 31.09 9.12 2.11
C GLY A 149 32.04 9.26 3.30
N ASN A 150 31.54 9.67 4.45
CA ASN A 150 32.32 9.82 5.69
C ASN A 150 32.73 8.48 6.34
N GLY A 151 32.76 7.38 5.58
CA GLY A 151 33.11 6.03 6.03
C GLY A 151 33.74 5.19 4.91
N PRO A 152 34.11 3.92 5.19
CA PRO A 152 34.67 3.04 4.18
C PRO A 152 33.66 2.77 3.07
N ASP A 153 34.12 2.79 1.81
CA ASP A 153 33.33 2.42 0.64
C ASP A 153 32.97 0.92 0.69
N THR A 154 31.84 0.59 1.29
CA THR A 154 31.39 -0.78 1.40
C THR A 154 30.63 -1.24 0.15
N LEU A 155 30.13 -0.32 -0.69
CA LEU A 155 29.48 -0.67 -1.93
C LEU A 155 30.47 -1.32 -2.91
N ALA A 156 31.53 -0.61 -3.28
CA ALA A 156 32.51 -1.11 -4.25
C ALA A 156 33.21 -2.40 -3.78
N ALA A 157 33.37 -2.58 -2.47
CA ALA A 157 33.96 -3.77 -1.87
C ALA A 157 33.00 -4.98 -1.81
N THR A 158 31.72 -4.80 -2.11
CA THR A 158 30.73 -5.90 -2.04
C THR A 158 30.82 -6.79 -3.28
N ALA A 159 31.27 -8.02 -3.10
CA ALA A 159 31.37 -9.01 -4.18
C ALA A 159 30.02 -9.65 -4.58
N GLY A 160 29.05 -9.70 -3.65
CA GLY A 160 27.73 -10.27 -3.86
C GLY A 160 26.73 -9.32 -4.50
N PRO A 161 25.52 -9.82 -4.83
CA PRO A 161 24.48 -9.01 -5.45
C PRO A 161 24.04 -7.83 -4.57
N VAL A 162 23.77 -6.70 -5.23
CA VAL A 162 23.39 -5.43 -4.61
C VAL A 162 22.07 -4.95 -5.14
N LEU A 163 21.21 -4.46 -4.25
CA LEU A 163 19.95 -3.77 -4.57
C LEU A 163 20.15 -2.26 -4.51
N VAL A 164 19.80 -1.57 -5.59
CA VAL A 164 19.77 -0.11 -5.69
C VAL A 164 18.34 0.36 -5.80
N LYS A 165 17.92 1.28 -4.94
CA LYS A 165 16.56 1.81 -4.91
C LYS A 165 16.55 3.32 -4.65
N PRO A 166 15.50 4.08 -5.05
CA PRO A 166 15.36 5.49 -4.69
C PRO A 166 15.28 5.68 -3.17
N SER A 167 15.95 6.71 -2.65
CA SER A 167 16.01 7.02 -1.22
C SER A 167 14.65 7.42 -0.65
N ASN A 168 13.81 8.06 -1.47
CA ASN A 168 12.46 8.46 -1.05
C ASN A 168 11.47 8.40 -2.22
N LYS A 169 10.17 8.57 -1.91
CA LYS A 169 9.09 8.52 -2.90
C LYS A 169 9.12 9.72 -3.85
N ALA A 170 9.53 10.89 -3.38
CA ALA A 170 9.61 12.09 -4.20
C ALA A 170 10.68 11.94 -5.29
N ASP A 171 11.88 11.45 -4.93
CA ASP A 171 12.97 11.18 -5.88
C ASP A 171 12.51 10.20 -6.98
N TRP A 172 11.73 9.17 -6.61
CA TRP A 172 11.22 8.22 -7.59
C TRP A 172 10.15 8.81 -8.51
N GLN A 173 9.36 9.77 -8.03
CA GLN A 173 8.34 10.46 -8.84
C GLN A 173 8.99 11.46 -9.81
N GLU A 174 10.16 11.95 -9.53
CA GLU A 174 10.97 12.77 -10.44
C GLU A 174 11.24 12.04 -11.75
N SER A 175 10.78 12.64 -12.85
CA SER A 175 10.68 11.95 -14.14
C SER A 175 12.01 11.48 -14.72
N LEU A 176 13.15 12.09 -14.34
CA LEU A 176 14.48 11.76 -14.87
C LEU A 176 15.07 10.49 -14.24
N LEU A 177 15.05 10.38 -12.91
CA LEU A 177 15.55 9.20 -12.18
C LEU A 177 14.77 7.94 -12.62
N ARG A 178 13.44 8.02 -12.56
CA ARG A 178 12.55 6.93 -12.93
C ARG A 178 12.74 6.46 -14.38
N LYS A 179 12.83 7.40 -15.32
CA LYS A 179 12.93 7.08 -16.75
C LYS A 179 14.32 6.66 -17.17
N ARG A 180 15.36 7.34 -16.66
CA ARG A 180 16.74 7.13 -17.13
C ARG A 180 17.42 5.96 -16.46
N LEU A 181 17.14 5.73 -15.16
CA LEU A 181 17.81 4.67 -14.40
C LEU A 181 16.91 3.45 -14.19
N PHE A 182 15.68 3.64 -13.69
CA PHE A 182 14.84 2.53 -13.30
C PHE A 182 13.92 1.97 -14.38
N HIS A 183 13.80 2.64 -15.54
CA HIS A 183 12.92 2.21 -16.65
C HIS A 183 11.52 1.80 -16.17
N ASP A 184 10.92 2.63 -15.29
CA ASP A 184 9.65 2.38 -14.59
C ASP A 184 9.68 1.26 -13.53
N GLY A 185 10.82 0.61 -13.28
CA GLY A 185 11.04 -0.31 -12.15
C GLY A 185 11.15 0.44 -10.81
N LYS A 186 11.09 -0.29 -9.70
CA LYS A 186 11.21 0.26 -8.34
C LYS A 186 12.59 0.09 -7.72
N ALA A 187 13.37 -0.83 -8.25
CA ALA A 187 14.75 -1.10 -7.84
C ALA A 187 15.51 -1.79 -8.96
N LEU A 188 16.83 -1.72 -8.89
CA LEU A 188 17.75 -2.43 -9.78
C LEU A 188 18.57 -3.43 -8.95
N ILE A 189 18.93 -4.55 -9.56
CA ILE A 189 19.76 -5.57 -8.97
C ILE A 189 21.02 -5.69 -9.84
N PHE A 190 22.18 -5.50 -9.22
CA PHE A 190 23.49 -5.68 -9.84
C PHE A 190 24.15 -6.93 -9.29
N ALA A 191 25.01 -7.58 -10.07
CA ALA A 191 25.72 -8.79 -9.65
C ALA A 191 26.77 -8.51 -8.57
N SER A 192 27.27 -7.28 -8.49
CA SER A 192 28.22 -6.83 -7.46
C SER A 192 28.09 -5.33 -7.19
N GLY A 193 28.65 -4.89 -6.08
CA GLY A 193 28.75 -3.47 -5.77
C GLY A 193 29.66 -2.71 -6.74
N GLY A 194 30.72 -3.34 -7.24
CA GLY A 194 31.60 -2.77 -8.27
C GLY A 194 30.85 -2.51 -9.59
N GLU A 195 29.99 -3.44 -10.01
CA GLU A 195 29.10 -3.24 -11.19
C GLU A 195 28.13 -2.09 -10.96
N ALA A 196 27.51 -2.01 -9.79
CA ALA A 196 26.61 -0.91 -9.45
C ALA A 196 27.31 0.44 -9.45
N ALA A 197 28.53 0.53 -8.91
CA ALA A 197 29.32 1.75 -8.86
C ALA A 197 29.84 2.18 -10.26
N ALA A 198 30.06 1.22 -11.17
CA ALA A 198 30.48 1.48 -12.54
C ALA A 198 29.33 1.93 -13.45
N GLU A 199 28.06 1.77 -13.06
CA GLU A 199 26.90 2.17 -13.87
C GLU A 199 26.77 3.70 -13.90
N PRO A 200 26.90 4.34 -15.09
CA PRO A 200 26.86 5.81 -15.17
C PRO A 200 25.57 6.44 -14.63
N GLY A 201 24.44 5.76 -14.80
CA GLY A 201 23.14 6.22 -14.26
C GLY A 201 23.12 6.20 -12.74
N VAL A 202 23.71 5.18 -12.11
CA VAL A 202 23.85 5.09 -10.65
C VAL A 202 24.77 6.20 -10.13
N ALA A 203 25.90 6.43 -10.80
CA ALA A 203 26.82 7.51 -10.44
C ALA A 203 26.15 8.90 -10.55
N MET A 204 25.37 9.14 -11.60
CA MET A 204 24.66 10.41 -11.84
C MET A 204 23.64 10.74 -10.73
N PHE A 205 22.97 9.75 -10.19
CA PHE A 205 21.88 9.92 -9.21
C PHE A 205 22.25 9.47 -7.80
N ARG A 206 23.54 9.28 -7.51
CA ARG A 206 24.06 8.69 -6.28
C ARG A 206 23.36 9.17 -5.01
N ASP A 207 23.22 10.48 -4.84
CA ASP A 207 22.67 11.11 -3.64
C ASP A 207 21.16 10.90 -3.44
N GLN A 208 20.49 10.41 -4.49
CA GLN A 208 19.06 10.07 -4.49
C GLN A 208 18.83 8.56 -4.35
N LEU A 209 19.89 7.76 -4.14
CA LEU A 209 19.84 6.31 -4.12
C LEU A 209 20.21 5.74 -2.75
N THR A 210 19.64 4.59 -2.46
CA THR A 210 19.98 3.73 -1.33
C THR A 210 20.53 2.42 -1.87
N PHE A 211 21.62 1.94 -1.27
CA PHE A 211 22.30 0.71 -1.63
C PHE A 211 22.19 -0.29 -0.49
N GLN A 212 21.82 -1.53 -0.81
CA GLN A 212 21.67 -2.60 0.16
C GLN A 212 22.17 -3.93 -0.43
N GLU A 213 22.61 -4.83 0.42
CA GLU A 213 22.81 -6.23 0.00
C GLU A 213 21.48 -6.79 -0.52
N TYR A 214 21.54 -7.49 -1.64
CA TYR A 214 20.36 -8.16 -2.17
C TYR A 214 20.12 -9.47 -1.43
N VAL A 215 18.94 -9.65 -0.90
CA VAL A 215 18.51 -10.91 -0.29
C VAL A 215 18.15 -11.90 -1.41
N PRO A 216 18.81 -13.07 -1.52
CA PRO A 216 18.51 -14.07 -2.56
C PRO A 216 17.06 -14.55 -2.54
N GLY A 217 16.57 -14.99 -3.70
CA GLY A 217 15.25 -15.58 -3.89
C GLY A 217 14.32 -14.76 -4.79
N GLY A 218 13.35 -15.44 -5.38
CA GLY A 218 12.32 -14.88 -6.26
C GLY A 218 11.13 -14.26 -5.51
N ASP A 219 10.08 -13.95 -6.26
CA ASP A 219 8.86 -13.32 -5.72
C ASP A 219 8.21 -14.14 -4.60
N ALA A 220 8.18 -15.46 -4.72
CA ALA A 220 7.61 -16.36 -3.72
C ALA A 220 8.34 -16.38 -2.37
N CYS A 221 9.56 -15.81 -2.31
CA CYS A 221 10.28 -15.58 -1.06
C CYS A 221 9.86 -14.28 -0.35
N ILE A 222 8.97 -13.48 -0.95
CA ILE A 222 8.47 -12.23 -0.35
C ILE A 222 7.16 -12.53 0.39
N TRP A 223 7.19 -12.33 1.69
CA TRP A 223 6.09 -12.56 2.60
C TRP A 223 5.72 -11.27 3.32
N SER A 224 4.51 -11.23 3.84
CA SER A 224 4.05 -10.06 4.59
C SER A 224 3.33 -10.52 5.86
N PHE A 225 3.69 -9.92 6.99
CA PHE A 225 2.94 -10.00 8.23
C PHE A 225 2.07 -8.75 8.35
N HIS A 226 0.76 -8.94 8.40
CA HIS A 226 -0.22 -7.88 8.60
C HIS A 226 -0.76 -7.95 10.02
N GLY A 227 -0.75 -6.84 10.71
CA GLY A 227 -1.25 -6.78 12.07
C GLY A 227 -2.01 -5.49 12.36
N ILE A 228 -2.72 -5.52 13.46
CA ILE A 228 -3.26 -4.35 14.14
C ILE A 228 -2.90 -4.43 15.61
N ALA A 229 -2.36 -3.36 16.15
CA ALA A 229 -2.02 -3.25 17.58
C ALA A 229 -2.88 -2.19 18.25
N ASP A 230 -3.09 -2.35 19.54
CA ASP A 230 -3.76 -1.36 20.39
C ASP A 230 -2.83 -0.15 20.68
N ASP A 231 -3.29 0.77 21.49
CA ASP A 231 -2.54 1.95 21.92
C ASP A 231 -1.41 1.64 22.92
N GLU A 232 -1.36 0.43 23.46
CA GLU A 232 -0.26 -0.10 24.28
C GLU A 232 0.79 -0.87 23.45
N GLY A 233 0.54 -1.11 22.15
CA GLY A 233 1.43 -1.86 21.25
C GLY A 233 1.18 -3.38 21.24
N ASN A 234 0.11 -3.87 21.90
CA ASN A 234 -0.23 -5.28 21.85
C ASN A 234 -0.95 -5.63 20.54
N VAL A 235 -0.48 -6.64 19.84
CA VAL A 235 -1.12 -7.12 18.61
C VAL A 235 -2.49 -7.70 18.92
N LEU A 236 -3.55 -7.06 18.44
CA LEU A 236 -4.94 -7.48 18.60
C LEU A 236 -5.29 -8.66 17.70
N ASP A 237 -4.88 -8.60 16.42
CA ASP A 237 -5.05 -9.68 15.47
C ASP A 237 -4.07 -9.53 14.29
N SER A 238 -3.82 -10.62 13.54
CA SER A 238 -2.84 -10.63 12.46
C SER A 238 -3.10 -11.73 11.45
N PHE A 239 -2.52 -11.60 10.26
CA PHE A 239 -2.42 -12.66 9.27
C PHE A 239 -1.13 -12.55 8.46
N ILE A 240 -0.74 -13.66 7.86
CA ILE A 240 0.43 -13.76 6.99
C ILE A 240 -0.02 -14.07 5.56
N GLY A 241 0.72 -13.58 4.61
CA GLY A 241 0.56 -13.93 3.23
C GLY A 241 1.85 -13.77 2.45
N ARG A 242 1.88 -14.32 1.25
CA ARG A 242 3.05 -14.24 0.37
C ARG A 242 2.71 -13.77 -1.03
N LYS A 243 3.69 -13.20 -1.70
CA LYS A 243 3.58 -12.82 -3.09
C LYS A 243 3.92 -14.03 -3.95
N LEU A 244 2.97 -14.47 -4.75
CA LEU A 244 3.23 -15.50 -5.75
C LEU A 244 3.92 -14.92 -6.98
N ARG A 245 3.52 -13.70 -7.37
CA ARG A 245 4.13 -12.94 -8.48
C ARG A 245 4.03 -11.44 -8.23
N THR A 246 5.01 -10.71 -8.77
CA THR A 246 5.06 -9.23 -8.79
C THR A 246 5.24 -8.72 -10.22
N TYR A 247 4.92 -7.44 -10.47
CA TYR A 247 5.25 -6.78 -11.72
C TYR A 247 5.78 -5.36 -11.47
N PRO A 248 6.95 -4.99 -12.01
CA PRO A 248 7.99 -5.86 -12.59
C PRO A 248 8.40 -6.99 -11.66
N THR A 249 8.81 -8.12 -12.23
CA THR A 249 9.17 -9.29 -11.42
C THR A 249 10.34 -9.01 -10.48
N ARG A 250 10.35 -9.61 -9.28
CA ARG A 250 11.37 -9.49 -8.22
C ARG A 250 11.37 -8.17 -7.44
N THR A 251 10.94 -7.04 -8.03
CA THR A 251 11.03 -5.71 -7.39
C THR A 251 9.72 -4.90 -7.45
N GLY A 252 8.69 -5.43 -8.10
CA GLY A 252 7.46 -4.71 -8.39
C GLY A 252 6.35 -4.84 -7.37
N GLU A 253 5.16 -4.41 -7.82
CA GLU A 253 3.93 -4.53 -7.05
C GLU A 253 3.37 -5.95 -7.12
N SER A 254 2.63 -6.33 -6.10
CA SER A 254 1.96 -7.63 -6.08
C SER A 254 0.97 -7.74 -7.23
N SER A 255 1.11 -8.77 -8.05
CA SER A 255 0.16 -9.12 -9.11
C SER A 255 -0.71 -10.32 -8.72
N TYR A 256 -0.16 -11.25 -7.95
CA TYR A 256 -0.82 -12.44 -7.45
C TYR A 256 -0.32 -12.77 -6.04
N ILE A 257 -1.23 -12.89 -5.08
CA ILE A 257 -0.92 -13.12 -3.67
C ILE A 257 -1.87 -14.14 -3.05
N GLU A 258 -1.40 -14.84 -2.01
CA GLU A 258 -2.20 -15.73 -1.18
C GLU A 258 -1.95 -15.47 0.30
N LEU A 259 -2.88 -15.89 1.16
CA LEU A 259 -2.60 -16.05 2.58
C LEU A 259 -1.97 -17.42 2.81
N ASP A 260 -1.13 -17.48 3.83
CA ASP A 260 -0.45 -18.70 4.23
C ASP A 260 -0.16 -18.63 5.75
N HIS A 261 0.38 -19.70 6.31
CA HIS A 261 0.78 -19.79 7.70
C HIS A 261 2.28 -20.10 7.77
N ASP A 262 2.98 -19.40 8.65
CA ASP A 262 4.38 -19.63 8.98
C ASP A 262 4.59 -19.17 10.44
N ASP A 263 4.80 -20.12 11.35
CA ASP A 263 4.87 -19.84 12.78
C ASP A 263 6.12 -19.03 13.13
N ASP A 264 7.25 -19.25 12.45
CA ASP A 264 8.48 -18.50 12.67
C ASP A 264 8.30 -17.04 12.27
N LEU A 265 7.68 -16.79 11.10
CA LEU A 265 7.39 -15.44 10.66
C LEU A 265 6.35 -14.77 11.54
N HIS A 266 5.37 -15.51 12.05
CA HIS A 266 4.37 -14.97 12.98
C HIS A 266 5.02 -14.56 14.29
N ALA A 267 5.92 -15.38 14.84
CA ALA A 267 6.66 -15.06 16.07
C ALA A 267 7.55 -13.82 15.86
N LEU A 268 8.32 -13.81 14.77
CA LEU A 268 9.21 -12.69 14.40
C LEU A 268 8.43 -11.39 14.20
N GLY A 269 7.32 -11.42 13.45
CA GLY A 269 6.49 -10.23 13.21
C GLY A 269 5.88 -9.67 14.50
N SER A 270 5.46 -10.54 15.41
CA SER A 270 4.94 -10.16 16.73
C SER A 270 6.03 -9.56 17.62
N GLU A 271 7.23 -10.14 17.60
CA GLU A 271 8.40 -9.61 18.31
C GLU A 271 8.78 -8.21 17.82
N ILE A 272 8.85 -8.03 16.49
CA ILE A 272 9.17 -6.72 15.89
C ILE A 272 8.09 -5.69 16.25
N ALA A 273 6.81 -6.07 16.22
CA ALA A 273 5.72 -5.16 16.60
C ALA A 273 5.87 -4.63 18.03
N ALA A 274 6.30 -5.50 18.96
CA ALA A 274 6.57 -5.12 20.34
C ALA A 274 7.84 -4.26 20.49
N LYS A 275 8.93 -4.59 19.76
CA LYS A 275 10.19 -3.83 19.79
C LYS A 275 10.03 -2.40 19.22
N VAL A 276 9.18 -2.24 18.21
CA VAL A 276 8.93 -0.94 17.53
C VAL A 276 7.82 -0.14 18.23
N PRO A 277 7.20 -0.59 19.27
CA PRO A 277 5.89 -0.32 19.87
C PRO A 277 4.86 0.22 18.85
N LEU A 278 4.56 -0.62 17.84
CA LEU A 278 3.62 -0.24 16.79
C LEU A 278 2.20 -0.08 17.34
N LYS A 279 1.53 0.97 16.90
CA LYS A 279 0.12 1.26 17.21
C LYS A 279 -0.71 1.32 15.93
N GLY A 280 -1.95 0.83 15.99
CA GLY A 280 -2.83 0.79 14.84
C GLY A 280 -2.45 -0.31 13.84
N VAL A 281 -2.87 -0.12 12.60
CA VAL A 281 -2.63 -1.08 11.53
C VAL A 281 -1.21 -0.98 10.98
N PHE A 282 -0.61 -2.11 10.71
CA PHE A 282 0.69 -2.20 10.07
C PHE A 282 0.81 -3.41 9.16
N LYS A 283 1.76 -3.32 8.24
CA LYS A 283 2.21 -4.39 7.37
C LYS A 283 3.73 -4.40 7.37
N MET A 284 4.32 -5.53 7.67
CA MET A 284 5.75 -5.78 7.54
C MET A 284 6.00 -6.64 6.31
N ASP A 285 6.82 -6.18 5.38
CA ASP A 285 7.27 -6.99 4.26
C ASP A 285 8.60 -7.64 4.60
N PHE A 286 8.67 -8.96 4.45
CA PHE A 286 9.85 -9.76 4.66
C PHE A 286 10.28 -10.45 3.38
N LYS A 287 11.56 -10.76 3.29
CA LYS A 287 12.08 -11.68 2.30
C LYS A 287 12.84 -12.81 2.99
N LYS A 288 12.42 -14.06 2.71
CA LYS A 288 13.15 -15.24 3.15
C LYS A 288 14.32 -15.44 2.21
N ASP A 289 15.51 -15.40 2.74
CA ASP A 289 16.72 -15.71 1.99
C ASP A 289 16.67 -17.18 1.55
N SER A 290 16.72 -17.42 0.26
CA SER A 290 16.59 -18.77 -0.31
C SER A 290 17.79 -19.68 -0.04
N GLU A 291 18.93 -19.11 0.36
CA GLU A 291 20.17 -19.85 0.64
C GLU A 291 20.32 -20.14 2.14
N SER A 292 20.15 -19.12 2.97
CA SER A 292 20.30 -19.25 4.42
C SER A 292 19.02 -19.58 5.18
N GLY A 293 17.85 -19.41 4.56
CA GLY A 293 16.52 -19.55 5.20
C GLY A 293 16.16 -18.43 6.15
N ARG A 294 17.00 -17.41 6.34
CA ARG A 294 16.78 -16.31 7.29
C ARG A 294 15.72 -15.32 6.76
N TRP A 295 14.92 -14.79 7.67
CA TRP A 295 13.99 -13.72 7.40
C TRP A 295 14.68 -12.36 7.43
N ASN A 296 14.44 -11.55 6.41
CA ASN A 296 14.95 -10.17 6.32
C ASN A 296 13.75 -9.23 6.20
N LEU A 297 13.63 -8.28 7.13
CA LEU A 297 12.62 -7.23 7.11
C LEU A 297 12.97 -6.18 6.05
N LEU A 298 12.10 -5.96 5.09
CA LEU A 298 12.33 -5.02 4.00
C LEU A 298 11.75 -3.63 4.30
N GLU A 299 10.53 -3.59 4.86
CA GLU A 299 9.82 -2.35 5.20
C GLU A 299 8.68 -2.61 6.19
N ILE A 300 8.26 -1.56 6.90
CA ILE A 300 7.02 -1.52 7.69
C ILE A 300 6.14 -0.39 7.15
N ASN A 301 4.89 -0.73 6.79
CA ASN A 301 3.90 0.22 6.31
C ASN A 301 2.80 0.37 7.36
N ALA A 302 2.67 1.52 8.00
CA ALA A 302 1.73 1.80 9.08
C ALA A 302 0.34 2.24 8.55
N ARG A 303 -0.24 1.48 7.65
CA ARG A 303 -1.54 1.77 7.02
C ARG A 303 -2.26 0.52 6.53
N PHE A 304 -3.58 0.64 6.33
CA PHE A 304 -4.33 -0.38 5.63
C PHE A 304 -3.89 -0.49 4.15
N ASN A 305 -4.16 -1.63 3.53
CA ASN A 305 -3.77 -1.91 2.15
C ASN A 305 -4.71 -2.93 1.49
N LEU A 306 -4.48 -3.24 0.22
CA LEU A 306 -5.32 -4.11 -0.58
C LEU A 306 -5.46 -5.55 -0.04
N TRP A 307 -4.49 -6.06 0.72
CA TRP A 307 -4.49 -7.42 1.26
C TRP A 307 -5.56 -7.62 2.33
N HIS A 308 -6.04 -6.54 2.98
CA HIS A 308 -7.06 -6.61 4.02
C HIS A 308 -8.40 -7.17 3.51
N TYR A 309 -8.74 -6.93 2.22
CA TYR A 309 -9.91 -7.58 1.64
C TYR A 309 -9.69 -9.08 1.42
N LEU A 310 -8.48 -9.49 1.06
CA LEU A 310 -8.11 -10.90 0.98
C LEU A 310 -8.19 -11.55 2.38
N GLY A 311 -7.64 -10.89 3.40
CA GLY A 311 -7.77 -11.31 4.80
C GLY A 311 -9.22 -11.51 5.21
N ALA A 312 -10.08 -10.51 4.97
CA ALA A 312 -11.50 -10.56 5.30
C ALA A 312 -12.25 -11.72 4.59
N GLN A 313 -11.90 -12.02 3.33
CA GLN A 313 -12.47 -13.14 2.58
C GLN A 313 -12.00 -14.51 3.10
N ASN A 314 -10.85 -14.56 3.74
CA ASN A 314 -10.29 -15.76 4.35
C ASN A 314 -10.60 -15.87 5.86
N GLY A 315 -11.40 -14.95 6.43
CA GLY A 315 -11.91 -15.05 7.80
C GLY A 315 -11.22 -14.14 8.81
N VAL A 316 -10.13 -13.42 8.45
CA VAL A 316 -9.45 -12.47 9.33
C VAL A 316 -9.65 -11.04 8.81
N ASN A 317 -10.44 -10.24 9.52
CA ASN A 317 -10.83 -8.89 9.08
C ASN A 317 -10.31 -7.82 10.06
N LEU A 318 -9.09 -7.32 9.79
CA LEU A 318 -8.45 -6.33 10.65
C LEU A 318 -9.18 -4.97 10.69
N LEU A 319 -9.97 -4.62 9.65
CA LEU A 319 -10.80 -3.41 9.71
C LEU A 319 -11.94 -3.56 10.72
N ARG A 320 -12.54 -4.75 10.82
CA ARG A 320 -13.53 -5.06 11.83
C ARG A 320 -12.93 -4.97 13.24
N VAL A 321 -11.75 -5.52 13.42
CA VAL A 321 -11.00 -5.44 14.68
C VAL A 321 -10.75 -3.99 15.06
N ALA A 322 -10.21 -3.18 14.12
CA ALA A 322 -9.98 -1.75 14.33
C ALA A 322 -11.26 -1.00 14.72
N TYR A 323 -12.36 -1.28 14.03
CA TYR A 323 -13.64 -0.63 14.27
C TYR A 323 -14.15 -0.85 15.69
N HIS A 324 -14.21 -2.10 16.15
CA HIS A 324 -14.68 -2.43 17.48
C HIS A 324 -13.72 -1.93 18.56
N TYR A 325 -12.41 -2.03 18.34
CA TYR A 325 -11.45 -1.47 19.28
C TYR A 325 -11.60 0.05 19.44
N LEU A 326 -11.69 0.79 18.34
CA LEU A 326 -11.84 2.26 18.34
C LEU A 326 -13.14 2.73 19.02
N LEU A 327 -14.25 2.01 18.84
CA LEU A 327 -15.54 2.41 19.37
C LEU A 327 -15.81 1.91 20.79
N GLU A 328 -15.32 0.72 21.13
CA GLU A 328 -15.75 -0.05 22.31
C GLU A 328 -14.58 -0.47 23.21
N GLY A 329 -13.32 -0.31 22.75
CA GLY A 329 -12.14 -0.86 23.41
C GLY A 329 -12.09 -2.39 23.38
N THR A 330 -12.92 -3.02 22.54
CA THR A 330 -13.02 -4.49 22.50
C THR A 330 -11.78 -5.12 21.93
N ARG A 331 -11.19 -6.08 22.65
CA ARG A 331 -10.06 -6.90 22.18
C ARG A 331 -10.60 -8.27 21.76
N PRO A 332 -10.79 -8.53 20.46
CA PRO A 332 -11.34 -9.80 19.99
C PRO A 332 -10.37 -10.96 20.21
N ALA A 333 -10.90 -12.19 20.22
CA ALA A 333 -10.05 -13.37 20.15
C ALA A 333 -9.29 -13.39 18.81
N LYS A 334 -7.98 -13.66 18.86
CA LYS A 334 -7.11 -13.69 17.68
C LYS A 334 -7.53 -14.80 16.71
N GLN A 335 -7.69 -14.45 15.46
CA GLN A 335 -8.09 -15.38 14.39
C GLN A 335 -6.85 -16.07 13.79
N ARG A 336 -6.29 -17.06 14.53
CA ARG A 336 -5.11 -17.81 14.03
C ARG A 336 -5.44 -18.81 12.93
N ASP A 337 -6.66 -19.36 12.93
CA ASP A 337 -7.13 -20.37 11.96
C ASP A 337 -7.87 -19.74 10.78
N TYR A 338 -7.35 -18.67 10.22
CA TYR A 338 -7.90 -18.09 8.99
C TYR A 338 -7.66 -19.01 7.80
N GLY A 339 -8.58 -18.95 6.81
CA GLY A 339 -8.47 -19.79 5.63
C GLY A 339 -7.42 -19.27 4.62
N THR A 340 -7.03 -20.15 3.70
CA THR A 340 -6.12 -19.82 2.58
C THR A 340 -6.78 -20.04 1.22
N ARG A 341 -8.11 -20.17 1.21
CA ARG A 341 -8.90 -20.57 0.04
C ARG A 341 -8.94 -19.52 -1.07
N TYR A 342 -8.96 -18.25 -0.69
CA TYR A 342 -9.01 -17.13 -1.64
C TYR A 342 -7.62 -16.59 -1.91
N ARG A 343 -7.37 -16.22 -3.19
CA ARG A 343 -6.16 -15.55 -3.65
C ARG A 343 -6.54 -14.23 -4.31
N TRP A 344 -5.76 -13.19 -4.09
CA TRP A 344 -5.98 -11.91 -4.74
C TRP A 344 -5.19 -11.85 -6.05
N LEU A 345 -5.84 -11.34 -7.10
CA LEU A 345 -5.29 -11.27 -8.45
C LEU A 345 -5.56 -9.91 -9.10
N SER A 346 -4.51 -9.27 -9.59
CA SER A 346 -4.57 -8.21 -10.58
C SER A 346 -4.24 -8.78 -11.96
N LEU A 347 -5.25 -9.15 -12.73
CA LEU A 347 -5.05 -9.90 -13.97
C LEU A 347 -4.15 -9.17 -14.98
N ASP A 348 -4.28 -7.84 -15.11
CA ASP A 348 -3.44 -7.04 -16.01
C ASP A 348 -1.96 -7.08 -15.60
N LEU A 349 -1.66 -6.86 -14.32
CA LEU A 349 -0.29 -6.95 -13.81
C LEU A 349 0.24 -8.39 -13.89
N ASP A 350 -0.59 -9.38 -13.58
CA ASP A 350 -0.19 -10.79 -13.60
C ASP A 350 0.11 -11.33 -15.00
N MET A 351 -0.63 -10.87 -16.01
CA MET A 351 -0.31 -11.16 -17.41
C MET A 351 1.03 -10.56 -17.84
N ARG A 352 1.38 -9.38 -17.34
CA ARG A 352 2.70 -8.78 -17.61
C ARG A 352 3.80 -9.53 -16.88
N ALA A 353 3.61 -9.86 -15.61
CA ALA A 353 4.53 -10.71 -14.85
C ALA A 353 4.75 -12.06 -15.52
N PHE A 354 3.66 -12.71 -15.97
CA PHE A 354 3.75 -13.96 -16.73
C PHE A 354 4.62 -13.83 -17.99
N ARG A 355 4.43 -12.76 -18.78
CA ARG A 355 5.24 -12.54 -20.00
C ARG A 355 6.73 -12.43 -19.68
N GLU A 356 7.10 -11.71 -18.62
CA GLU A 356 8.50 -11.61 -18.18
C GLU A 356 9.05 -12.98 -17.72
N LEU A 357 8.31 -13.69 -16.88
CA LEU A 357 8.72 -15.00 -16.36
C LEU A 357 8.80 -16.06 -17.46
N ASN A 358 7.86 -16.04 -18.41
CA ASN A 358 7.85 -16.95 -19.55
C ASN A 358 9.02 -16.70 -20.49
N ALA A 359 9.34 -15.44 -20.77
CA ALA A 359 10.50 -15.05 -21.61
C ALA A 359 11.84 -15.51 -21.00
N ARG A 360 11.92 -15.66 -19.67
CA ARG A 360 13.09 -16.21 -18.98
C ARG A 360 13.02 -17.73 -18.76
N GLY A 361 11.94 -18.41 -19.22
CA GLY A 361 11.74 -19.85 -19.00
C GLY A 361 11.37 -20.23 -17.56
N GLU A 362 11.05 -19.25 -16.69
CA GLU A 362 10.74 -19.47 -15.27
C GLU A 362 9.28 -19.90 -15.04
N LEU A 363 8.36 -19.62 -15.97
CA LEU A 363 6.94 -19.97 -15.85
C LEU A 363 6.30 -20.31 -17.19
N GLY A 364 5.89 -21.57 -17.38
CA GLY A 364 5.19 -22.01 -18.59
C GLY A 364 3.69 -21.63 -18.59
N VAL A 365 3.10 -21.57 -19.80
CA VAL A 365 1.68 -21.19 -19.99
C VAL A 365 0.73 -22.09 -19.18
N PHE A 366 0.90 -23.40 -19.21
CA PHE A 366 0.03 -24.33 -18.50
C PHE A 366 0.13 -24.18 -16.99
N ALA A 367 1.33 -23.98 -16.45
CA ALA A 367 1.55 -23.74 -15.02
C ALA A 367 0.92 -22.42 -14.58
N TRP A 368 1.03 -21.35 -15.39
CA TRP A 368 0.38 -20.07 -15.14
C TRP A 368 -1.16 -20.21 -15.14
N LEU A 369 -1.75 -20.83 -16.17
CA LEU A 369 -3.19 -21.08 -16.24
C LEU A 369 -3.69 -21.90 -15.06
N ALA A 370 -3.00 -23.00 -14.72
CA ALA A 370 -3.32 -23.84 -13.57
C ALA A 370 -3.32 -23.04 -12.27
N SER A 371 -2.33 -22.15 -12.06
CA SER A 371 -2.25 -21.31 -10.86
C SER A 371 -3.45 -20.37 -10.72
N ILE A 372 -4.05 -19.95 -11.85
CA ILE A 372 -5.21 -19.07 -11.84
C ILE A 372 -6.52 -19.85 -11.71
N VAL A 373 -6.69 -20.96 -12.46
CA VAL A 373 -7.98 -21.67 -12.54
C VAL A 373 -8.34 -22.36 -11.22
N PHE A 374 -7.40 -23.00 -10.54
CA PHE A 374 -7.66 -23.88 -9.40
C PHE A 374 -7.78 -23.20 -8.04
N SER A 375 -7.93 -21.85 -7.95
CA SER A 375 -8.15 -21.17 -6.69
C SER A 375 -9.28 -20.14 -6.79
N ARG A 376 -9.97 -19.86 -5.68
CA ARG A 376 -10.97 -18.79 -5.62
C ARG A 376 -10.28 -17.44 -5.67
N LYS A 377 -10.81 -16.52 -6.47
CA LYS A 377 -10.19 -15.21 -6.71
C LYS A 377 -10.92 -14.09 -6.01
N VAL A 378 -10.11 -13.19 -5.47
CA VAL A 378 -10.46 -11.83 -5.13
C VAL A 378 -9.75 -10.93 -6.15
N TYR A 379 -10.50 -10.17 -6.92
CA TYR A 379 -9.91 -9.27 -7.93
C TYR A 379 -9.75 -7.86 -7.38
N ASN A 380 -8.80 -7.13 -7.93
CA ASN A 380 -8.49 -5.77 -7.51
C ASN A 380 -9.73 -4.85 -7.50
N VAL A 381 -10.49 -4.81 -8.59
CA VAL A 381 -11.67 -3.91 -8.71
C VAL A 381 -12.97 -4.67 -8.88
N PHE A 382 -12.98 -5.80 -9.58
CA PHE A 382 -14.18 -6.57 -9.85
C PHE A 382 -14.63 -7.43 -8.65
N ALA A 383 -15.92 -7.46 -8.37
CA ALA A 383 -16.55 -8.44 -7.48
C ALA A 383 -18.01 -8.65 -7.90
N TRP A 384 -18.43 -9.92 -7.99
CA TRP A 384 -19.81 -10.27 -8.39
C TRP A 384 -20.89 -9.67 -7.49
N ARG A 385 -20.63 -9.63 -6.19
CA ARG A 385 -21.58 -9.08 -5.20
C ARG A 385 -21.51 -7.57 -5.06
N ASP A 386 -20.55 -6.91 -5.72
CA ASP A 386 -20.34 -5.47 -5.69
C ASP A 386 -19.74 -4.98 -7.03
N PRO A 387 -20.50 -5.04 -8.14
CA PRO A 387 -20.00 -4.70 -9.47
C PRO A 387 -19.82 -3.19 -9.70
N GLY A 388 -20.47 -2.35 -8.89
CA GLY A 388 -20.49 -0.90 -9.06
C GLY A 388 -19.11 -0.25 -9.15
N PRO A 389 -18.10 -0.60 -8.32
CA PRO A 389 -16.72 -0.10 -8.46
C PRO A 389 -16.11 -0.39 -9.83
N TRP A 390 -16.32 -1.57 -10.37
CA TRP A 390 -15.82 -1.97 -11.68
C TRP A 390 -16.49 -1.19 -12.83
N LEU A 391 -17.82 -1.05 -12.76
CA LEU A 391 -18.56 -0.24 -13.74
C LEU A 391 -18.11 1.21 -13.71
N ARG A 392 -17.97 1.80 -12.52
CA ARG A 392 -17.45 3.17 -12.35
C ARG A 392 -16.03 3.32 -12.88
N PHE A 393 -15.14 2.38 -12.59
CA PHE A 393 -13.76 2.39 -13.07
C PHE A 393 -13.68 2.45 -14.59
N TRP A 394 -14.44 1.61 -15.28
CA TRP A 394 -14.45 1.58 -16.76
C TRP A 394 -15.15 2.80 -17.35
N ALA A 395 -16.30 3.22 -16.80
CA ALA A 395 -17.00 4.42 -17.26
C ALA A 395 -16.09 5.65 -17.19
N PHE A 396 -15.38 5.83 -16.07
CA PHE A 396 -14.47 6.96 -15.90
C PHE A 396 -13.27 6.90 -16.85
N ARG A 397 -12.69 5.74 -17.06
CA ARG A 397 -11.60 5.53 -18.05
C ARG A 397 -12.06 5.80 -19.46
N PHE A 398 -13.28 5.39 -19.82
CA PHE A 398 -13.87 5.65 -21.14
C PHE A 398 -14.04 7.15 -21.35
N VAL A 399 -14.65 7.86 -20.42
CA VAL A 399 -14.84 9.32 -20.49
C VAL A 399 -13.51 10.05 -20.61
N ARG A 400 -12.51 9.69 -19.79
CA ARG A 400 -11.16 10.30 -19.87
C ARG A 400 -10.47 10.03 -21.21
N ARG A 401 -10.66 8.84 -21.79
CA ARG A 401 -10.10 8.51 -23.11
C ARG A 401 -10.79 9.29 -24.22
N TRP A 402 -12.10 9.40 -24.14
CA TRP A 402 -12.92 10.19 -25.08
C TRP A 402 -12.52 11.66 -25.06
N ASN A 403 -12.45 12.29 -23.88
CA ASN A 403 -12.08 13.69 -23.75
C ASN A 403 -10.67 13.96 -24.30
N ARG A 404 -9.68 13.10 -24.02
CA ARG A 404 -8.34 13.21 -24.60
C ARG A 404 -8.32 13.05 -26.12
N GLY A 405 -9.18 12.18 -26.64
CA GLY A 405 -9.36 12.03 -28.09
C GLY A 405 -9.95 13.29 -28.74
N ALA A 406 -10.97 13.86 -28.11
CA ALA A 406 -11.59 15.11 -28.56
C ALA A 406 -10.63 16.31 -28.50
N GLU A 407 -9.84 16.45 -27.43
CA GLU A 407 -8.81 17.49 -27.30
C GLU A 407 -7.73 17.37 -28.39
N ARG A 408 -7.27 16.15 -28.70
CA ARG A 408 -6.32 15.91 -29.80
C ARG A 408 -6.89 16.28 -31.16
N LEU A 409 -8.15 15.93 -31.42
CA LEU A 409 -8.85 16.32 -32.66
C LEU A 409 -8.96 17.85 -32.79
N LEU A 410 -9.36 18.52 -31.70
CA LEU A 410 -9.45 19.98 -31.66
C LEU A 410 -8.08 20.66 -31.84
N SER A 411 -7.00 20.11 -31.29
CA SER A 411 -5.65 20.62 -31.47
C SER A 411 -5.18 20.46 -32.94
N MET A 412 -5.45 19.31 -33.58
CA MET A 412 -5.13 19.08 -34.98
C MET A 412 -5.91 20.04 -35.92
N VAL A 413 -7.19 20.27 -35.64
CA VAL A 413 -8.00 21.24 -36.41
C VAL A 413 -7.49 22.67 -36.24
N ARG A 414 -7.07 23.06 -35.04
CA ARG A 414 -6.46 24.39 -34.80
C ARG A 414 -5.13 24.54 -35.54
N GLN A 415 -4.28 23.51 -35.51
CA GLN A 415 -2.99 23.50 -36.19
C GLN A 415 -3.18 23.55 -37.73
N TRP A 416 -4.15 22.83 -38.26
CA TRP A 416 -4.48 22.87 -39.68
C TRP A 416 -4.98 24.26 -40.11
N ARG A 417 -5.81 24.93 -39.30
CA ARG A 417 -6.26 26.30 -39.59
C ARG A 417 -5.13 27.34 -39.53
N SER A 418 -4.13 27.15 -38.65
CA SER A 418 -2.97 28.06 -38.55
C SER A 418 -1.94 27.87 -39.66
N THR A 419 -1.96 26.74 -40.38
CA THR A 419 -1.09 26.47 -41.53
C THR A 419 -1.77 26.82 -42.88
N ALA A 420 -3.07 27.07 -42.85
CA ALA A 420 -3.85 27.41 -44.05
C ALA A 420 -4.14 28.94 -44.18
N SER A 421 -3.68 29.73 -43.19
CA SER A 421 -3.63 31.20 -43.22
C SER A 421 -2.19 31.69 -43.42
#